data_7c8a2b8279e5d3d8593d6ec43e4d09ab
#
_entry.id   7c8a2b8279e5d3d8593d6ec43e4d09ab
#
_cell.length_a   1.000
_cell.length_b   1.000
_cell.length_c   1.000
_cell.angle_alpha   90.00
_cell.angle_beta   90.00
_cell.angle_gamma   90.00
#
_symmetry.space_group_name_H-M   'P 1'
#
loop_
_entity.id
_entity.type
_entity.pdbx_description
1 polymer ?
#
loop_
_entity_poly.entity_id
_entity_poly.type
_entity_poly.pdbx_seq_one_letter_code
_entity_poly.pdbx_strand_id
1 'polypeptide(L)'
;MKVLFVNERGVRRLLTMNVCVPLMRDALTSLSRGEVVQPLRSLMRLPDGSGILGLMPGYLGEPRSFGLKVVTVMPGNHGTPYDSHQGVVMLFGVERGEPLAILDASSITAIRTAAASGAVTDALAREDAGDLALVGSGVQAGTHLAAMKEVRPLRRVRVWSRSRENAERFAREQSASAGVPIEISASAEEA
;
A
#
# COMPACT_ATOMS: atom_id res chain seq x y z
N MET A 1 -5.91 -19.53 -23.87
CA MET A 1 -5.92 -19.01 -22.50
C MET A 1 -6.25 -17.54 -22.55
N LYS A 2 -7.19 -17.04 -21.75
CA LYS A 2 -7.50 -15.61 -21.63
C LYS A 2 -7.06 -15.16 -20.23
N VAL A 3 -6.20 -14.14 -20.16
CA VAL A 3 -5.70 -13.55 -18.91
C VAL A 3 -6.03 -12.06 -18.92
N LEU A 4 -6.62 -11.56 -17.83
CA LEU A 4 -6.91 -10.15 -17.66
C LEU A 4 -5.65 -9.38 -17.27
N PHE A 5 -5.32 -8.30 -17.98
CA PHE A 5 -4.28 -7.36 -17.58
C PHE A 5 -4.89 -6.09 -16.99
N VAL A 6 -4.49 -5.76 -15.76
CA VAL A 6 -4.95 -4.56 -15.06
C VAL A 6 -3.72 -3.70 -14.72
N ASN A 7 -3.55 -2.62 -15.45
CA ASN A 7 -2.47 -1.67 -15.23
C ASN A 7 -2.72 -0.77 -14.00
N GLU A 8 -1.78 0.10 -13.67
CA GLU A 8 -1.85 1.05 -12.56
C GLU A 8 -3.19 1.81 -12.52
N ARG A 9 -3.60 2.40 -13.64
CA ARG A 9 -4.85 3.16 -13.74
C ARG A 9 -6.08 2.29 -13.45
N GLY A 10 -6.06 1.05 -13.94
CA GLY A 10 -7.11 0.07 -13.67
C GLY A 10 -7.19 -0.31 -12.20
N VAL A 11 -6.04 -0.60 -11.58
CA VAL A 11 -5.96 -0.90 -10.13
C VAL A 11 -6.50 0.27 -9.31
N ARG A 12 -6.02 1.49 -9.54
CA ARG A 12 -6.46 2.68 -8.78
C ARG A 12 -7.96 2.97 -8.91
N ARG A 13 -8.54 2.65 -10.07
CA ARG A 13 -9.99 2.81 -10.30
C ARG A 13 -10.83 1.76 -9.57
N LEU A 14 -10.33 0.51 -9.49
CA LEU A 14 -11.09 -0.61 -8.92
C LEU A 14 -10.84 -0.78 -7.42
N LEU A 15 -9.62 -0.52 -6.96
CA LEU A 15 -9.20 -0.67 -5.58
C LEU A 15 -9.10 0.70 -4.90
N THR A 16 -10.25 1.33 -4.68
CA THR A 16 -10.32 2.58 -3.91
C THR A 16 -10.14 2.32 -2.41
N MET A 17 -9.83 3.35 -1.63
CA MET A 17 -9.52 3.15 -0.20
C MET A 17 -10.72 2.64 0.60
N ASN A 18 -11.92 3.17 0.32
CA ASN A 18 -13.17 2.70 0.92
C ASN A 18 -13.51 1.24 0.60
N VAL A 19 -13.01 0.69 -0.52
CA VAL A 19 -13.11 -0.73 -0.85
C VAL A 19 -12.01 -1.52 -0.16
N CYS A 20 -10.77 -1.00 -0.16
CA CYS A 20 -9.62 -1.76 0.30
C CYS A 20 -9.54 -1.87 1.83
N VAL A 21 -9.97 -0.87 2.61
CA VAL A 21 -9.95 -0.92 4.08
C VAL A 21 -10.79 -2.08 4.63
N PRO A 22 -12.05 -2.28 4.23
CA PRO A 22 -12.82 -3.47 4.64
C PRO A 22 -12.17 -4.78 4.21
N LEU A 23 -11.68 -4.88 2.97
CA LEU A 23 -10.99 -6.08 2.48
C LEU A 23 -9.75 -6.42 3.32
N MET A 24 -8.98 -5.43 3.73
CA MET A 24 -7.82 -5.65 4.60
C MET A 24 -8.23 -6.08 6.00
N ARG A 25 -9.32 -5.55 6.55
CA ARG A 25 -9.89 -6.01 7.83
C ARG A 25 -10.26 -7.48 7.77
N ASP A 26 -10.98 -7.89 6.72
CA ASP A 26 -11.41 -9.28 6.52
C ASP A 26 -10.20 -10.21 6.35
N ALA A 27 -9.21 -9.82 5.53
CA ALA A 27 -7.98 -10.57 5.32
C ALA A 27 -7.17 -10.75 6.63
N LEU A 28 -7.05 -9.69 7.45
CA LEU A 28 -6.37 -9.77 8.75
C LEU A 28 -7.15 -10.65 9.74
N THR A 29 -8.47 -10.60 9.71
CA THR A 29 -9.34 -11.48 10.52
C THR A 29 -9.17 -12.94 10.12
N SER A 30 -9.21 -13.25 8.83
CA SER A 30 -8.97 -14.61 8.31
C SER A 30 -7.56 -15.10 8.65
N LEU A 31 -6.56 -14.22 8.57
CA LEU A 31 -5.20 -14.56 8.99
C LEU A 31 -5.13 -14.95 10.47
N SER A 32 -5.79 -14.18 11.34
CA SER A 32 -5.82 -14.46 12.78
C SER A 32 -6.55 -15.77 13.13
N ARG A 33 -7.48 -16.22 12.28
CA ARG A 33 -8.22 -17.48 12.41
C ARG A 33 -7.49 -18.68 11.80
N GLY A 34 -6.33 -18.47 11.16
CA GLY A 34 -5.59 -19.55 10.49
C GLY A 34 -6.21 -20.00 9.14
N GLU A 35 -7.09 -19.20 8.55
CA GLU A 35 -7.76 -19.47 7.28
C GLU A 35 -6.93 -19.02 6.07
N VAL A 36 -5.70 -18.53 6.31
CA VAL A 36 -4.77 -18.02 5.30
C VAL A 36 -3.51 -18.87 5.27
N VAL A 37 -3.04 -19.20 4.07
CA VAL A 37 -1.70 -19.78 3.89
C VAL A 37 -0.80 -18.72 3.30
N GLN A 38 0.15 -18.23 4.09
CA GLN A 38 1.10 -17.19 3.70
C GLN A 38 2.52 -17.63 4.07
N PRO A 39 3.23 -18.35 3.18
CA PRO A 39 4.63 -18.69 3.40
C PRO A 39 5.52 -17.47 3.54
N LEU A 40 6.65 -17.62 4.19
CA LEU A 40 7.69 -16.58 4.20
C LEU A 40 8.07 -16.25 2.76
N ARG A 41 8.29 -14.95 2.52
CA ARG A 41 8.72 -14.48 1.20
C ARG A 41 10.05 -15.10 0.80
N SER A 42 10.17 -15.51 -0.44
CA SER A 42 11.45 -15.90 -1.04
C SER A 42 12.12 -14.67 -1.67
N LEU A 43 13.42 -14.50 -1.41
CA LEU A 43 14.20 -13.38 -1.92
C LEU A 43 15.40 -13.89 -2.68
N MET A 44 15.53 -13.48 -3.93
CA MET A 44 16.71 -13.68 -4.75
C MET A 44 17.45 -12.34 -4.89
N ARG A 45 18.67 -12.29 -4.38
CA ARG A 45 19.56 -11.12 -4.55
C ARG A 45 20.34 -11.25 -5.85
N LEU A 46 20.47 -10.16 -6.58
CA LEU A 46 21.35 -10.13 -7.74
C LEU A 46 22.80 -10.24 -7.27
N PRO A 47 23.67 -10.99 -7.98
CA PRO A 47 25.05 -11.24 -7.54
C PRO A 47 25.89 -9.96 -7.37
N ASP A 48 25.60 -8.94 -8.17
CA ASP A 48 26.26 -7.63 -8.13
C ASP A 48 25.71 -6.69 -7.05
N GLY A 49 24.71 -7.14 -6.29
CA GLY A 49 24.04 -6.33 -5.26
C GLY A 49 23.12 -5.24 -5.77
N SER A 50 22.92 -5.12 -7.09
CA SER A 50 22.13 -4.04 -7.70
C SER A 50 20.64 -4.12 -7.39
N GLY A 51 20.12 -5.30 -6.99
CA GLY A 51 18.69 -5.45 -6.73
C GLY A 51 18.29 -6.78 -6.10
N ILE A 52 16.98 -6.88 -5.87
CA ILE A 52 16.34 -8.05 -5.26
C ILE A 52 15.08 -8.39 -6.05
N LEU A 53 14.83 -9.68 -6.29
CA LEU A 53 13.55 -10.21 -6.71
C LEU A 53 12.87 -10.88 -5.51
N GLY A 54 11.66 -10.46 -5.18
CA GLY A 54 10.84 -11.04 -4.12
C GLY A 54 9.64 -11.80 -4.67
N LEU A 55 9.39 -12.99 -4.13
CA LEU A 55 8.23 -13.83 -4.43
C LEU A 55 7.40 -13.98 -3.16
N MET A 56 6.12 -13.65 -3.25
CA MET A 56 5.19 -13.61 -2.12
C MET A 56 3.89 -14.34 -2.49
N PRO A 57 3.86 -15.69 -2.41
CA PRO A 57 2.64 -16.44 -2.61
C PRO A 57 1.68 -16.27 -1.42
N GLY A 58 0.39 -16.45 -1.68
CA GLY A 58 -0.63 -16.43 -0.65
C GLY A 58 -1.92 -17.11 -1.10
N TYR A 59 -2.61 -17.72 -0.15
CA TYR A 59 -3.94 -18.30 -0.30
C TYR A 59 -4.85 -17.73 0.79
N LEU A 60 -6.08 -17.41 0.41
CA LEU A 60 -7.16 -16.98 1.30
C LEU A 60 -8.30 -17.99 1.19
N GLY A 61 -8.84 -18.40 2.33
CA GLY A 61 -9.90 -19.41 2.39
C GLY A 61 -11.28 -18.88 1.99
N GLU A 62 -11.59 -17.60 2.36
CA GLU A 62 -12.87 -16.98 2.03
C GLU A 62 -12.69 -15.50 1.69
N PRO A 63 -13.04 -15.03 0.48
CA PRO A 63 -13.36 -15.89 -0.68
C PRO A 63 -12.15 -16.71 -1.13
N ARG A 64 -12.37 -17.97 -1.53
CA ARG A 64 -11.27 -18.84 -1.98
C ARG A 64 -10.50 -18.21 -3.12
N SER A 65 -9.25 -17.85 -2.84
CA SER A 65 -8.37 -17.22 -3.82
C SER A 65 -6.91 -17.50 -3.52
N PHE A 66 -6.09 -17.66 -4.55
CA PHE A 66 -4.66 -17.71 -4.36
C PHE A 66 -3.93 -16.98 -5.47
N GLY A 67 -2.75 -16.51 -5.15
CA GLY A 67 -1.96 -15.70 -6.05
C GLY A 67 -0.51 -15.57 -5.63
N LEU A 68 0.22 -14.86 -6.42
CA LEU A 68 1.64 -14.60 -6.24
C LEU A 68 1.92 -13.13 -6.55
N LYS A 69 2.50 -12.39 -5.59
CA LYS A 69 3.14 -11.11 -5.90
C LYS A 69 4.61 -11.35 -6.21
N VAL A 70 5.03 -10.89 -7.39
CA VAL A 70 6.43 -10.81 -7.84
C VAL A 70 6.82 -9.34 -7.83
N VAL A 71 7.88 -8.99 -7.12
CA VAL A 71 8.36 -7.60 -7.01
C VAL A 71 9.87 -7.55 -7.12
N THR A 72 10.37 -6.59 -7.90
CA THR A 72 11.78 -6.21 -7.91
C THR A 72 11.99 -4.98 -7.03
N VAL A 73 13.12 -4.92 -6.36
CA VAL A 73 13.59 -3.73 -5.64
C VAL A 73 14.94 -3.36 -6.21
N MET A 74 14.98 -2.22 -6.90
CA MET A 74 16.15 -1.70 -7.60
C MET A 74 16.53 -0.32 -7.02
N PRO A 75 17.37 -0.25 -5.97
CA PRO A 75 17.73 1.02 -5.33
C PRO A 75 18.36 2.04 -6.28
N GLY A 76 19.08 1.55 -7.31
CA GLY A 76 19.69 2.40 -8.33
C GLY A 76 18.70 3.18 -9.21
N ASN A 77 17.40 2.86 -9.15
CA ASN A 77 16.37 3.62 -9.87
C ASN A 77 16.02 4.95 -9.19
N HIS A 78 16.52 5.20 -7.99
CA HIS A 78 16.27 6.48 -7.31
C HIS A 78 16.83 7.66 -8.13
N GLY A 79 15.96 8.65 -8.40
CA GLY A 79 16.32 9.79 -9.26
C GLY A 79 16.24 9.51 -10.77
N THR A 80 15.74 8.37 -11.20
CA THR A 80 15.46 8.03 -12.59
C THR A 80 13.94 8.03 -12.87
N PRO A 81 13.51 7.89 -14.15
CA PRO A 81 12.08 7.73 -14.49
C PRO A 81 11.46 6.41 -14.03
N TYR A 82 12.25 5.47 -13.52
CA TYR A 82 11.78 4.14 -13.10
C TYR A 82 11.56 4.11 -11.59
N ASP A 83 10.46 3.47 -11.18
CA ASP A 83 10.23 3.20 -9.77
C ASP A 83 11.27 2.21 -9.22
N SER A 84 11.69 2.41 -7.97
CA SER A 84 12.57 1.46 -7.29
C SER A 84 11.88 0.14 -6.96
N HIS A 85 10.55 0.13 -6.87
CA HIS A 85 9.73 -1.05 -6.61
C HIS A 85 8.78 -1.27 -7.78
N GLN A 86 9.00 -2.32 -8.54
CA GLN A 86 8.18 -2.69 -9.69
C GLN A 86 7.76 -4.16 -9.59
N GLY A 87 6.63 -4.51 -10.18
CA GLY A 87 6.22 -5.90 -10.18
C GLY A 87 4.78 -6.13 -10.59
N VAL A 88 4.36 -7.38 -10.44
CA VAL A 88 3.00 -7.82 -10.75
C VAL A 88 2.42 -8.66 -9.62
N VAL A 89 1.09 -8.64 -9.52
CA VAL A 89 0.31 -9.62 -8.76
C VAL A 89 -0.37 -10.52 -9.77
N MET A 90 -0.17 -11.83 -9.61
CA MET A 90 -0.83 -12.85 -10.43
C MET A 90 -1.90 -13.54 -9.61
N LEU A 91 -3.10 -13.65 -10.17
CA LEU A 91 -4.21 -14.39 -9.59
C LEU A 91 -4.47 -15.64 -10.39
N PHE A 92 -4.74 -16.75 -9.71
CA PHE A 92 -5.00 -18.06 -10.30
C PHE A 92 -6.37 -18.60 -9.90
N GLY A 93 -6.97 -19.39 -10.77
CA GLY A 93 -8.20 -20.11 -10.51
C GLY A 93 -7.97 -21.23 -9.46
N VAL A 94 -8.81 -21.28 -8.44
CA VAL A 94 -8.63 -22.23 -7.32
C VAL A 94 -8.92 -23.66 -7.74
N GLU A 95 -9.80 -23.86 -8.73
CA GLU A 95 -10.25 -25.18 -9.14
C GLU A 95 -9.33 -25.85 -10.16
N ARG A 96 -8.69 -25.08 -11.03
CA ARG A 96 -7.92 -25.60 -12.17
C ARG A 96 -6.50 -25.05 -12.27
N GLY A 97 -6.15 -24.05 -11.45
CA GLY A 97 -4.81 -23.45 -11.45
C GLY A 97 -4.50 -22.55 -12.65
N GLU A 98 -5.48 -22.21 -13.50
CA GLU A 98 -5.27 -21.35 -14.64
C GLU A 98 -4.99 -19.89 -14.19
N PRO A 99 -4.08 -19.16 -14.86
CA PRO A 99 -3.88 -17.74 -14.60
C PRO A 99 -5.12 -16.95 -15.04
N LEU A 100 -5.69 -16.18 -14.09
CA LEU A 100 -6.90 -15.36 -14.30
C LEU A 100 -6.55 -13.91 -14.61
N ALA A 101 -5.61 -13.34 -13.85
CA ALA A 101 -5.26 -11.93 -13.99
C ALA A 101 -3.80 -11.67 -13.64
N ILE A 102 -3.26 -10.61 -14.27
CA ILE A 102 -1.99 -9.99 -13.93
C ILE A 102 -2.27 -8.50 -13.68
N LEU A 103 -1.91 -8.04 -12.49
CA LEU A 103 -2.23 -6.70 -12.01
C LEU A 103 -0.95 -5.95 -11.63
N ASP A 104 -0.97 -4.61 -11.74
CA ASP A 104 0.13 -3.76 -11.28
C ASP A 104 0.35 -3.90 -9.77
N ALA A 105 1.57 -4.33 -9.38
CA ALA A 105 1.90 -4.55 -7.98
C ALA A 105 2.26 -3.28 -7.22
N SER A 106 2.72 -2.23 -7.90
CA SER A 106 3.13 -0.96 -7.27
C SER A 106 1.91 -0.27 -6.65
N SER A 107 0.85 -0.12 -7.42
CA SER A 107 -0.42 0.47 -6.96
C SER A 107 -1.07 -0.39 -5.88
N ILE A 108 -1.15 -1.71 -6.08
CA ILE A 108 -1.70 -2.63 -5.08
C ILE A 108 -0.90 -2.50 -3.77
N THR A 109 0.44 -2.48 -3.84
CA THR A 109 1.28 -2.38 -2.65
C THR A 109 1.05 -1.06 -1.92
N ALA A 110 0.96 0.05 -2.65
CA ALA A 110 0.70 1.37 -2.06
C ALA A 110 -0.66 1.40 -1.34
N ILE A 111 -1.72 0.98 -2.01
CA ILE A 111 -3.09 1.06 -1.51
C ILE A 111 -3.32 0.07 -0.36
N ARG A 112 -2.99 -1.23 -0.54
CA ARG A 112 -3.27 -2.26 0.47
C ARG A 112 -2.46 -2.06 1.76
N THR A 113 -1.26 -1.48 1.67
CA THR A 113 -0.43 -1.22 2.86
C THR A 113 -1.07 -0.14 3.73
N ALA A 114 -1.49 0.94 3.11
CA ALA A 114 -2.22 2.02 3.79
C ALA A 114 -3.58 1.55 4.32
N ALA A 115 -4.31 0.76 3.53
CA ALA A 115 -5.60 0.21 3.94
C ALA A 115 -5.50 -0.73 5.15
N ALA A 116 -4.41 -1.52 5.26
CA ALA A 116 -4.15 -2.33 6.45
C ALA A 116 -3.95 -1.44 7.69
N SER A 117 -3.17 -0.36 7.57
CA SER A 117 -3.03 0.63 8.65
C SER A 117 -4.37 1.31 8.98
N GLY A 118 -5.17 1.63 7.97
CA GLY A 118 -6.52 2.16 8.16
C GLY A 118 -7.43 1.20 8.94
N ALA A 119 -7.48 -0.07 8.55
CA ALA A 119 -8.27 -1.08 9.23
C ALA A 119 -7.88 -1.26 10.71
N VAL A 120 -6.58 -1.25 11.00
CA VAL A 120 -6.06 -1.33 12.37
C VAL A 120 -6.37 -0.04 13.16
N THR A 121 -6.22 1.12 12.55
CA THR A 121 -6.55 2.41 13.17
C THR A 121 -8.04 2.49 13.50
N ASP A 122 -8.89 2.01 12.59
CA ASP A 122 -10.34 1.98 12.82
C ASP A 122 -10.73 1.11 14.02
N ALA A 123 -10.04 -0.01 14.20
CA ALA A 123 -10.31 -0.94 15.29
C ALA A 123 -9.72 -0.50 16.64
N LEU A 124 -8.58 0.20 16.66
CA LEU A 124 -7.79 0.40 17.88
C LEU A 124 -7.67 1.87 18.32
N ALA A 125 -7.77 2.84 17.40
CA ALA A 125 -7.67 4.24 17.76
C ALA A 125 -8.99 4.75 18.35
N ARG A 126 -8.89 5.74 19.23
CA ARG A 126 -10.08 6.43 19.77
C ARG A 126 -10.94 6.97 18.61
N GLU A 127 -12.24 6.96 18.80
CA GLU A 127 -13.20 7.47 17.80
C GLU A 127 -12.99 8.96 17.48
N ASP A 128 -12.58 9.75 18.48
CA ASP A 128 -12.30 11.17 18.37
C ASP A 128 -10.88 11.50 17.87
N ALA A 129 -10.05 10.50 17.53
CA ALA A 129 -8.72 10.73 16.99
C ALA A 129 -8.82 11.45 15.63
N GLY A 130 -8.27 12.66 15.55
CA GLY A 130 -8.34 13.48 14.32
C GLY A 130 -7.04 14.20 13.99
N ASP A 131 -6.01 14.03 14.80
CA ASP A 131 -4.68 14.61 14.60
C ASP A 131 -3.76 13.54 14.03
N LEU A 132 -3.24 13.78 12.83
CA LEU A 132 -2.39 12.84 12.09
C LEU A 132 -0.99 13.39 11.92
N ALA A 133 0.01 12.63 12.33
CA ALA A 133 1.41 12.89 12.05
C ALA A 133 1.92 11.95 10.95
N LEU A 134 2.56 12.52 9.94
CA LEU A 134 3.20 11.80 8.84
C LEU A 134 4.71 12.02 8.88
N VAL A 135 5.46 10.97 9.16
CA VAL A 135 6.93 10.98 9.13
C VAL A 135 7.38 10.40 7.80
N GLY A 136 7.64 11.29 6.83
CA GLY A 136 7.93 10.98 5.43
C GLY A 136 6.91 11.64 4.49
N SER A 137 7.31 11.86 3.23
CA SER A 137 6.51 12.54 2.19
C SER A 137 6.48 11.78 0.86
N GLY A 138 6.70 10.46 0.91
CA GLY A 138 6.69 9.59 -0.27
C GLY A 138 5.30 9.06 -0.60
N VAL A 139 5.23 8.12 -1.56
CA VAL A 139 4.00 7.46 -2.01
C VAL A 139 3.20 6.88 -0.84
N GLN A 140 3.87 6.24 0.12
CA GLN A 140 3.21 5.67 1.29
C GLN A 140 2.57 6.73 2.20
N ALA A 141 3.17 7.91 2.33
CA ALA A 141 2.57 9.00 3.13
C ALA A 141 1.22 9.45 2.52
N GLY A 142 1.16 9.61 1.19
CA GLY A 142 -0.08 9.98 0.50
C GLY A 142 -1.19 8.94 0.62
N THR A 143 -0.85 7.67 0.45
CA THR A 143 -1.85 6.59 0.59
C THR A 143 -2.30 6.38 2.03
N HIS A 144 -1.40 6.53 3.03
CA HIS A 144 -1.79 6.49 4.44
C HIS A 144 -2.68 7.67 4.83
N LEU A 145 -2.41 8.88 4.32
CA LEU A 145 -3.31 10.02 4.51
C LEU A 145 -4.73 9.70 4.01
N ALA A 146 -4.85 9.11 2.82
CA ALA A 146 -6.12 8.69 2.27
C ALA A 146 -6.81 7.62 3.14
N ALA A 147 -6.04 6.65 3.66
CA ALA A 147 -6.59 5.59 4.52
C ALA A 147 -7.05 6.14 5.89
N MET A 148 -6.28 7.04 6.50
CA MET A 148 -6.67 7.65 7.78
C MET A 148 -7.91 8.51 7.63
N LYS A 149 -8.02 9.27 6.53
CA LYS A 149 -9.21 10.07 6.22
C LYS A 149 -10.47 9.20 6.03
N GLU A 150 -10.32 7.99 5.51
CA GLU A 150 -11.44 7.06 5.34
C GLU A 150 -12.01 6.59 6.69
N VAL A 151 -11.18 6.47 7.71
CA VAL A 151 -11.56 5.85 8.99
C VAL A 151 -11.70 6.84 10.15
N ARG A 152 -11.23 8.09 10.00
CA ARG A 152 -11.30 9.12 11.05
C ARG A 152 -11.57 10.50 10.47
N PRO A 153 -12.33 11.33 11.16
CA PRO A 153 -12.52 12.74 10.79
C PRO A 153 -11.24 13.52 11.12
N LEU A 154 -10.38 13.71 10.13
CA LEU A 154 -9.14 14.46 10.34
C LEU A 154 -9.42 15.93 10.62
N ARG A 155 -8.84 16.47 11.69
CA ARG A 155 -8.88 17.88 12.09
C ARG A 155 -7.56 18.59 11.82
N ARG A 156 -6.47 17.85 11.93
CA ARG A 156 -5.11 18.38 11.77
C ARG A 156 -4.22 17.32 11.14
N VAL A 157 -3.43 17.73 10.17
CA VAL A 157 -2.41 16.87 9.55
C VAL A 157 -1.07 17.59 9.61
N ARG A 158 -0.06 16.90 10.11
CA ARG A 158 1.33 17.40 10.14
C ARG A 158 2.21 16.44 9.38
N VAL A 159 3.15 17.00 8.62
CA VAL A 159 4.13 16.23 7.87
C VAL A 159 5.54 16.69 8.18
N TRP A 160 6.40 15.74 8.41
CA TRP A 160 7.84 15.94 8.44
C TRP A 160 8.53 15.07 7.38
N SER A 161 9.58 15.57 6.78
CA SER A 161 10.43 14.81 5.86
C SER A 161 11.87 15.29 5.99
N ARG A 162 12.84 14.39 5.73
CA ARG A 162 14.27 14.74 5.69
C ARG A 162 14.59 15.88 4.70
N SER A 163 13.81 15.97 3.62
CA SER A 163 13.84 17.10 2.68
C SER A 163 12.61 17.97 2.94
N ARG A 164 12.86 19.22 3.36
CA ARG A 164 11.80 20.22 3.55
C ARG A 164 11.04 20.49 2.24
N GLU A 165 11.76 20.57 1.13
CA GLU A 165 11.17 20.75 -0.19
C GLU A 165 10.17 19.64 -0.55
N ASN A 166 10.51 18.39 -0.22
CA ASN A 166 9.60 17.26 -0.42
C ASN A 166 8.36 17.34 0.50
N ALA A 167 8.50 17.80 1.74
CA ALA A 167 7.37 18.05 2.63
C ALA A 167 6.46 19.17 2.10
N GLU A 168 7.04 20.25 1.59
CA GLU A 168 6.31 21.38 0.99
C GLU A 168 5.55 20.96 -0.28
N ARG A 169 6.19 20.18 -1.15
CA ARG A 169 5.54 19.61 -2.33
C ARG A 169 4.37 18.70 -1.93
N PHE A 170 4.60 17.78 -0.99
CA PHE A 170 3.57 16.89 -0.46
C PHE A 170 2.37 17.67 0.09
N ALA A 171 2.62 18.69 0.92
CA ALA A 171 1.56 19.53 1.48
C ALA A 171 0.74 20.22 0.39
N ARG A 172 1.39 20.81 -0.63
CA ARG A 172 0.68 21.41 -1.77
C ARG A 172 -0.17 20.41 -2.55
N GLU A 173 0.38 19.23 -2.84
CA GLU A 173 -0.30 18.21 -3.65
C GLU A 173 -1.46 17.54 -2.90
N GLN A 174 -1.33 17.36 -1.59
CA GLN A 174 -2.27 16.57 -0.80
C GLN A 174 -3.30 17.39 -0.03
N SER A 175 -3.12 18.69 0.17
CA SER A 175 -4.05 19.51 0.97
C SER A 175 -5.48 19.48 0.45
N ALA A 176 -5.69 19.54 -0.86
CA ALA A 176 -7.02 19.46 -1.45
C ALA A 176 -7.72 18.13 -1.16
N SER A 177 -6.98 17.02 -1.24
CA SER A 177 -7.51 15.69 -0.97
C SER A 177 -7.68 15.40 0.52
N ALA A 178 -6.84 15.98 1.37
CA ALA A 178 -6.94 15.86 2.83
C ALA A 178 -8.24 16.48 3.38
N GLY A 179 -8.68 17.56 2.78
CA GLY A 179 -9.83 18.35 3.27
C GLY A 179 -9.49 19.23 4.48
N VAL A 180 -8.23 19.21 4.93
CA VAL A 180 -7.68 20.08 5.97
C VAL A 180 -6.28 20.52 5.56
N PRO A 181 -5.78 21.68 6.05
CA PRO A 181 -4.41 22.11 5.80
C PRO A 181 -3.40 21.08 6.30
N ILE A 182 -2.30 20.89 5.56
CA ILE A 182 -1.17 20.07 5.97
C ILE A 182 -0.06 21.00 6.45
N GLU A 183 0.24 20.95 7.74
CA GLU A 183 1.29 21.74 8.39
C GLU A 183 2.63 21.02 8.24
N ILE A 184 3.69 21.78 7.98
CA ILE A 184 5.05 21.24 7.85
C ILE A 184 5.76 21.42 9.19
N SER A 185 6.17 20.30 9.81
CA SER A 185 6.90 20.32 11.08
C SER A 185 8.41 20.49 10.84
N ALA A 186 9.09 21.10 11.78
CA ALA A 186 10.55 21.29 11.70
C ALA A 186 11.32 20.01 12.05
N SER A 187 10.74 19.14 12.89
CA SER A 187 11.31 17.85 13.26
C SER A 187 10.24 16.74 13.26
N ALA A 188 10.68 15.50 13.35
CA ALA A 188 9.76 14.34 13.49
C ALA A 188 9.05 14.35 14.84
N GLU A 189 9.69 14.89 15.88
CA GLU A 189 9.13 15.01 17.24
C GLU A 189 8.01 16.06 17.30
N GLU A 190 8.10 17.10 16.46
CA GLU A 190 7.07 18.13 16.38
C GLU A 190 5.86 17.71 15.54
N ALA A 191 6.04 16.69 14.69
CA ALA A 191 4.96 16.18 13.88
C ALA A 191 3.98 15.34 14.72
#